data_6c9deb271591dd2c2f9bc4fdd5294ce3
#
_entry.id   6c9deb271591dd2c2f9bc4fdd5294ce3
#
_cell.length_a   1.000
_cell.length_b   1.000
_cell.length_c   1.000
_cell.angle_alpha   90.00
_cell.angle_beta   90.00
_cell.angle_gamma   90.00
#
_symmetry.space_group_name_H-M   'P 1'
#
loop_
_entity.id
_entity.type
_entity.pdbx_description
1 polymer ?
#
loop_
_entity_poly.entity_id
_entity_poly.type
_entity_poly.pdbx_seq_one_letter_code
_entity_poly.pdbx_strand_id
1 'polypeptide(L)'
;MKLSGEQIKSFKELGYVFIENVFDADEVKKMNDELPKIYSLDREEVQKEKDGKAVRTIFAAHNLNDIYSDLSRHPRIVEPAKQLLEGDVYIHQFKINAKEAFDGDLWQWHQDY
;
A
#
# COMPACT_ATOMS: atom_id res chain seq x y z
N MET A 1 7.64 9.05 -12.72
CA MET A 1 6.84 10.24 -12.37
C MET A 1 7.64 11.12 -11.42
N LYS A 2 7.60 12.42 -11.63
CA LYS A 2 8.40 13.35 -10.83
C LYS A 2 7.50 14.33 -10.10
N LEU A 3 7.72 14.51 -8.81
CA LEU A 3 6.98 15.49 -8.02
C LEU A 3 7.38 16.92 -8.39
N SER A 4 6.42 17.83 -8.32
CA SER A 4 6.69 19.26 -8.49
C SER A 4 7.39 19.83 -7.25
N GLY A 5 8.02 21.01 -7.42
CA GLY A 5 8.61 21.72 -6.29
C GLY A 5 7.60 22.05 -5.21
N GLU A 6 6.35 22.36 -5.60
CA GLU A 6 5.26 22.66 -4.65
C GLU A 6 4.86 21.44 -3.85
N GLN A 7 4.79 20.26 -4.48
CA GLN A 7 4.49 19.01 -3.79
C GLN A 7 5.57 18.64 -2.77
N ILE A 8 6.84 18.79 -3.14
CA ILE A 8 7.97 18.55 -2.25
C ILE A 8 7.93 19.52 -1.06
N LYS A 9 7.67 20.80 -1.33
CA LYS A 9 7.55 21.81 -0.29
C LYS A 9 6.41 21.49 0.68
N SER A 10 5.26 21.11 0.12
CA SER A 10 4.09 20.72 0.91
C SER A 10 4.42 19.55 1.85
N PHE A 11 5.09 18.54 1.35
CA PHE A 11 5.54 17.40 2.16
C PHE A 11 6.46 17.85 3.31
N LYS A 12 7.42 18.71 3.01
CA LYS A 12 8.37 19.20 4.04
C LYS A 12 7.69 20.03 5.12
N GLU A 13 6.68 20.81 4.75
CA GLU A 13 5.97 21.68 5.68
C GLU A 13 4.90 20.92 6.48
N LEU A 14 4.16 20.03 5.83
CA LEU A 14 2.98 19.36 6.41
C LEU A 14 3.26 17.93 6.90
N GLY A 15 4.34 17.31 6.43
CA GLY A 15 4.65 15.93 6.76
C GLY A 15 3.95 14.90 5.89
N TYR A 16 3.17 15.35 4.89
CA TYR A 16 2.52 14.46 3.93
C TYR A 16 2.32 15.18 2.60
N VAL A 17 2.06 14.40 1.56
CA VAL A 17 1.61 14.89 0.26
C VAL A 17 0.61 13.91 -0.32
N PHE A 18 -0.48 14.42 -0.89
CA PHE A 18 -1.47 13.61 -1.59
C PHE A 18 -1.32 13.81 -3.09
N ILE A 19 -1.23 12.72 -3.82
CA ILE A 19 -1.03 12.73 -5.27
C ILE A 19 -2.19 11.98 -5.90
N GLU A 20 -3.00 12.69 -6.67
CA GLU A 20 -4.17 12.12 -7.33
C GLU A 20 -3.79 11.39 -8.61
N ASN A 21 -4.59 10.38 -8.97
CA ASN A 21 -4.56 9.72 -10.28
C ASN A 21 -3.21 9.15 -10.69
N VAL A 22 -2.45 8.63 -9.72
CA VAL A 22 -1.17 7.98 -9.99
C VAL A 22 -1.36 6.73 -10.85
N PHE A 23 -2.44 6.00 -10.62
CA PHE A 23 -2.84 4.82 -11.40
C PHE A 23 -4.21 5.05 -12.00
N ASP A 24 -4.40 4.57 -13.24
CA ASP A 24 -5.70 4.69 -13.91
C ASP A 24 -6.69 3.62 -13.42
N ALA A 25 -7.94 3.72 -13.90
CA ALA A 25 -9.01 2.81 -13.47
C ALA A 25 -8.73 1.35 -13.83
N ASP A 26 -8.09 1.09 -14.98
CA ASP A 26 -7.76 -0.27 -15.41
C ASP A 26 -6.67 -0.87 -14.53
N GLU A 27 -5.68 -0.07 -14.16
CA GLU A 27 -4.60 -0.49 -13.25
C GLU A 27 -5.15 -0.81 -11.86
N VAL A 28 -6.01 0.06 -11.34
CA VAL A 28 -6.66 -0.15 -10.04
C VAL A 28 -7.53 -1.41 -10.07
N LYS A 29 -8.26 -1.65 -11.17
CA LYS A 29 -9.07 -2.85 -11.33
C LYS A 29 -8.22 -4.11 -11.28
N LYS A 30 -7.06 -4.12 -11.94
CA LYS A 30 -6.13 -5.26 -11.90
C LYS A 30 -5.68 -5.57 -10.47
N MET A 31 -5.35 -4.53 -9.69
CA MET A 31 -4.97 -4.70 -8.29
C MET A 31 -6.13 -5.28 -7.47
N ASN A 32 -7.33 -4.73 -7.64
CA ASN A 32 -8.51 -5.20 -6.91
C ASN A 32 -8.91 -6.63 -7.29
N ASP A 33 -8.77 -7.01 -8.56
CA ASP A 33 -9.09 -8.36 -9.02
C ASP A 33 -8.16 -9.43 -8.41
N GLU A 34 -6.97 -9.05 -7.98
CA GLU A 34 -6.03 -9.96 -7.33
C GLU A 34 -6.31 -10.19 -5.85
N LEU A 35 -7.02 -9.29 -5.18
CA LEU A 35 -7.26 -9.39 -3.75
C LEU A 35 -7.96 -10.68 -3.33
N PRO A 36 -9.04 -11.14 -3.98
CA PRO A 36 -9.67 -12.40 -3.59
C PRO A 36 -8.72 -13.59 -3.68
N LYS A 37 -7.82 -13.60 -4.65
CA LYS A 37 -6.82 -14.67 -4.81
C LYS A 37 -5.87 -14.70 -3.62
N ILE A 38 -5.42 -13.53 -3.16
CA ILE A 38 -4.51 -13.41 -2.02
C ILE A 38 -5.25 -13.77 -0.73
N TYR A 39 -6.49 -13.31 -0.56
CA TYR A 39 -7.31 -13.59 0.62
C TYR A 39 -7.55 -15.10 0.82
N SER A 40 -7.58 -15.86 -0.26
CA SER A 40 -7.82 -17.31 -0.22
C SER A 40 -6.57 -18.12 0.11
N LEU A 41 -5.39 -17.49 0.17
CA LEU A 41 -4.15 -18.19 0.48
C LEU A 41 -4.14 -18.61 1.96
N ASP A 42 -3.77 -19.86 2.20
CA ASP A 42 -3.57 -20.38 3.55
C ASP A 42 -2.12 -20.08 3.98
N ARG A 43 -1.88 -18.84 4.36
CA ARG A 43 -0.57 -18.32 4.71
C ARG A 43 -0.65 -17.47 5.98
N GLU A 44 0.39 -17.49 6.79
CA GLU A 44 0.44 -16.68 8.00
C GLU A 44 0.44 -15.17 7.73
N GLU A 45 0.90 -14.75 6.54
CA GLU A 45 0.87 -13.35 6.13
C GLU A 45 -0.54 -12.81 5.96
N VAL A 46 -1.52 -13.68 5.72
CA VAL A 46 -2.94 -13.32 5.58
C VAL A 46 -3.61 -13.39 6.95
N GLN A 47 -3.72 -12.23 7.61
CA GLN A 47 -4.29 -12.13 8.95
C GLN A 47 -5.77 -11.77 8.87
N LYS A 48 -6.58 -12.44 9.69
CA LYS A 48 -8.05 -12.28 9.69
C LYS A 48 -8.52 -11.46 10.88
N GLU A 49 -9.74 -10.91 10.75
CA GLU A 49 -10.43 -10.25 11.85
C GLU A 49 -10.79 -11.27 12.94
N LYS A 50 -11.28 -10.78 14.07
CA LYS A 50 -11.62 -11.62 15.25
C LYS A 50 -12.63 -12.72 14.94
N ASP A 51 -13.50 -12.51 13.94
CA ASP A 51 -14.49 -13.52 13.52
C ASP A 51 -13.87 -14.69 12.74
N GLY A 52 -12.59 -14.58 12.35
CA GLY A 52 -11.87 -15.60 11.59
C GLY A 52 -12.27 -15.71 10.13
N LYS A 53 -13.10 -14.81 9.60
CA LYS A 53 -13.64 -14.83 8.23
C LYS A 53 -13.09 -13.69 7.37
N ALA A 54 -13.32 -12.46 7.79
CA ALA A 54 -12.86 -11.28 7.04
C ALA A 54 -11.34 -11.12 7.18
N VAL A 55 -10.68 -10.75 6.08
CA VAL A 55 -9.24 -10.45 6.10
C VAL A 55 -9.05 -9.06 6.67
N ARG A 56 -8.13 -8.92 7.61
CA ARG A 56 -7.74 -7.65 8.21
C ARG A 56 -6.50 -7.05 7.56
N THR A 57 -5.44 -7.84 7.45
CA THR A 57 -4.15 -7.39 6.94
C THR A 57 -3.46 -8.52 6.20
N ILE A 58 -2.83 -8.17 5.09
CA ILE A 58 -1.91 -9.06 4.39
C ILE A 58 -0.52 -8.46 4.50
N PHE A 59 0.37 -9.17 5.17
CA PHE A 59 1.77 -8.76 5.26
C PHE A 59 2.54 -9.26 4.06
N ALA A 60 3.46 -8.43 3.57
CA ALA A 60 4.39 -8.79 2.51
C ALA A 60 3.69 -9.31 1.25
N ALA A 61 2.56 -8.69 0.86
CA ALA A 61 1.80 -9.10 -0.32
C ALA A 61 2.64 -9.08 -1.61
N HIS A 62 3.68 -8.26 -1.66
CA HIS A 62 4.61 -8.18 -2.79
C HIS A 62 5.42 -9.47 -2.97
N ASN A 63 5.51 -10.32 -1.95
CA ASN A 63 6.15 -11.63 -2.02
C ASN A 63 5.14 -12.75 -2.35
N LEU A 64 3.85 -12.45 -2.32
CA LEU A 64 2.78 -13.43 -2.50
C LEU A 64 2.07 -13.31 -3.86
N ASN A 65 2.28 -12.21 -4.58
CA ASN A 65 1.51 -11.91 -5.79
C ASN A 65 2.34 -11.03 -6.74
N ASP A 66 2.34 -11.39 -8.02
CA ASP A 66 3.16 -10.70 -9.02
C ASP A 66 2.71 -9.26 -9.27
N ILE A 67 1.40 -9.00 -9.27
CA ILE A 67 0.87 -7.64 -9.46
C ILE A 67 1.35 -6.73 -8.33
N TYR A 68 1.28 -7.20 -7.09
CA TYR A 68 1.74 -6.41 -5.94
C TYR A 68 3.27 -6.35 -5.84
N SER A 69 3.98 -7.36 -6.33
CA SER A 69 5.42 -7.28 -6.50
C SER A 69 5.80 -6.15 -7.45
N ASP A 70 5.14 -6.08 -8.60
CA ASP A 70 5.37 -5.02 -9.58
C ASP A 70 5.01 -3.64 -9.03
N LEU A 71 3.89 -3.54 -8.30
CA LEU A 71 3.46 -2.31 -7.65
C LEU A 71 4.54 -1.79 -6.68
N SER A 72 5.11 -2.69 -5.89
CA SER A 72 6.12 -2.32 -4.89
C SER A 72 7.39 -1.69 -5.49
N ARG A 73 7.65 -1.97 -6.76
CA ARG A 73 8.83 -1.47 -7.49
C ARG A 73 8.46 -0.49 -8.59
N HIS A 74 7.19 -0.11 -8.68
CA HIS A 74 6.71 0.72 -9.77
C HIS A 74 7.38 2.10 -9.74
N PRO A 75 7.88 2.62 -10.88
CA PRO A 75 8.52 3.94 -10.92
C PRO A 75 7.63 5.06 -10.38
N ARG A 76 6.33 4.99 -10.61
CA ARG A 76 5.36 5.99 -10.09
C ARG A 76 5.24 5.98 -8.56
N ILE A 77 5.75 4.95 -7.89
CA ILE A 77 5.86 4.89 -6.42
C ILE A 77 7.30 5.20 -5.99
N VAL A 78 8.27 4.57 -6.64
CA VAL A 78 9.68 4.62 -6.21
C VAL A 78 10.29 6.00 -6.45
N GLU A 79 10.04 6.62 -7.61
CA GLU A 79 10.65 7.91 -7.93
C GLU A 79 10.20 9.03 -6.98
N PRO A 80 8.91 9.20 -6.68
CA PRO A 80 8.50 10.16 -5.65
C PRO A 80 9.10 9.87 -4.28
N ALA A 81 9.18 8.61 -3.88
CA ALA A 81 9.79 8.24 -2.60
C ALA A 81 11.26 8.67 -2.54
N LYS A 82 12.02 8.44 -3.61
CA LYS A 82 13.42 8.88 -3.70
C LYS A 82 13.56 10.40 -3.60
N GLN A 83 12.65 11.13 -4.26
CA GLN A 83 12.67 12.59 -4.19
C GLN A 83 12.41 13.10 -2.76
N LEU A 84 11.40 12.52 -2.09
CA LEU A 84 11.02 12.95 -0.74
C LEU A 84 12.05 12.57 0.31
N LEU A 85 12.67 11.40 0.18
CA LEU A 85 13.67 10.91 1.14
C LEU A 85 15.11 11.31 0.76
N GLU A 86 15.27 11.95 -0.41
CA GLU A 86 16.56 12.47 -0.89
C GLU A 86 17.64 11.39 -1.01
N GLY A 87 17.27 10.22 -1.50
CA GLY A 87 18.21 9.12 -1.69
C GLY A 87 17.57 7.83 -2.15
N ASP A 88 18.37 6.79 -2.19
CA ASP A 88 17.89 5.45 -2.53
C ASP A 88 16.95 4.93 -1.43
N VAL A 89 16.02 4.07 -1.83
CA VAL A 89 14.99 3.54 -0.94
C VAL A 89 14.95 2.02 -0.99
N TYR A 90 14.46 1.43 0.09
CA TYR A 90 14.12 0.01 0.15
C TYR A 90 12.76 -0.16 0.83
N ILE A 91 12.14 -1.32 0.66
CA ILE A 91 10.87 -1.62 1.30
C ILE A 91 11.15 -1.98 2.76
N HIS A 92 10.69 -1.14 3.67
CA HIS A 92 10.73 -1.43 5.11
C HIS A 92 9.59 -2.38 5.49
N GLN A 93 8.38 -2.05 5.06
CA GLN A 93 7.19 -2.89 5.24
C GLN A 93 6.27 -2.73 4.03
N PHE A 94 5.57 -3.80 3.69
CA PHE A 94 4.52 -3.79 2.69
C PHE A 94 3.30 -4.49 3.27
N LYS A 95 2.21 -3.77 3.41
CA LYS A 95 0.97 -4.30 3.96
C LYS A 95 -0.22 -3.88 3.10
N ILE A 96 -1.20 -4.77 3.00
CA ILE A 96 -2.52 -4.42 2.50
C ILE A 96 -3.46 -4.49 3.69
N ASN A 97 -4.04 -3.36 4.07
CA ASN A 97 -5.04 -3.31 5.12
C ASN A 97 -6.43 -3.33 4.47
N ALA A 98 -7.20 -4.35 4.81
CA ALA A 98 -8.56 -4.52 4.33
C ALA A 98 -9.52 -4.22 5.48
N LYS A 99 -10.44 -3.29 5.26
CA LYS A 99 -11.47 -2.97 6.23
C LYS A 99 -12.83 -3.18 5.58
N GLU A 100 -13.38 -4.38 5.76
CA GLU A 100 -14.68 -4.71 5.19
C GLU A 100 -15.81 -3.97 5.90
N ALA A 101 -16.86 -3.67 5.14
CA ALA A 101 -18.06 -3.08 5.71
C ALA A 101 -18.65 -4.03 6.75
N PHE A 102 -18.98 -3.50 7.93
CA PHE A 102 -19.57 -4.20 9.07
C PHE A 102 -18.66 -5.19 9.81
N ASP A 103 -17.54 -5.62 9.22
CA ASP A 103 -16.64 -6.63 9.80
C ASP A 103 -15.27 -6.08 10.19
N GLY A 104 -14.93 -4.86 9.78
CA GLY A 104 -13.64 -4.25 10.07
C GLY A 104 -13.50 -3.80 11.52
N ASP A 105 -12.37 -4.09 12.13
CA ASP A 105 -12.05 -3.67 13.49
C ASP A 105 -11.51 -2.24 13.52
N LEU A 106 -11.28 -1.73 14.73
CA LEU A 106 -10.72 -0.39 14.92
C LEU A 106 -9.24 -0.33 14.57
N TRP A 107 -8.84 0.80 13.99
CA TRP A 107 -7.45 1.13 13.69
C TRP A 107 -7.10 2.40 14.44
N GLN A 108 -6.18 2.30 15.40
CA GLN A 108 -5.81 3.44 16.24
C GLN A 108 -4.72 4.29 15.57
N TRP A 109 -4.72 5.57 15.85
CA TRP A 109 -3.65 6.47 15.45
C TRP A 109 -2.33 6.02 16.10
N HIS A 110 -1.24 6.04 15.31
CA HIS A 110 0.06 5.53 15.77
C HIS A 110 1.20 6.12 14.93
N GLN A 111 2.41 5.87 15.37
CA GLN A 111 3.61 6.11 14.59
C GLN A 111 4.16 4.77 14.12
N ASP A 112 4.63 4.72 12.87
CA ASP A 112 5.35 3.56 12.35
C ASP A 112 6.85 3.71 12.67
N TYR A 113 7.44 2.62 13.13
CA TYR A 113 8.85 2.59 13.45
C TYR A 113 9.59 1.61 12.58
#